data_21d221a691b6a00508da58eae1d7fa17
#
_entry.id   21d221a691b6a00508da58eae1d7fa17
#
_cell.length_a   1.000
_cell.length_b   1.000
_cell.length_c   1.000
_cell.angle_alpha   90.00
_cell.angle_beta   90.00
_cell.angle_gamma   90.00
#
_symmetry.space_group_name_H-M   'P 1'
#
loop_
_entity.id
_entity.type
_entity.pdbx_description
1 polymer ?
#
loop_
_entity_poly.entity_id
_entity_poly.type
_entity_poly.pdbx_seq_one_letter_code
_entity_poly.pdbx_strand_id
1 'polypeptide(L)'
;MITWNNLDTLTSFKELENVERVDLVKAMAGENGAERVKNYSIPMAEGLTYNYAAKQVDDKVLAALAKLADEAQLTEKFEALYNGEVINTGEKRLVLHHMTRGQLGEAVEADGVDKRTFYTEQQAKIADFANKVHAGEITNGAGEKFTTVVQIGIGGSDLGPRAMYLALENWAKKNDTFKMEAKFISNVDPDDAAAVLNSIDVAHSI
;
A
#
# COMPACT_ATOMS: atom_id res chain seq x y z
N MET A 1 28.14 -8.27 -0.41
CA MET A 1 27.27 -9.00 -1.35
C MET A 1 26.04 -9.43 -0.57
N ILE A 2 24.84 -9.10 -1.07
CA ILE A 2 23.58 -9.46 -0.40
C ILE A 2 23.33 -10.96 -0.55
N THR A 3 22.91 -11.61 0.52
CA THR A 3 22.54 -13.03 0.54
C THR A 3 21.04 -13.18 0.80
N TRP A 4 20.37 -14.00 -0.02
CA TRP A 4 18.93 -14.24 0.05
C TRP A 4 18.62 -15.55 0.77
N ASN A 5 18.95 -15.61 2.06
CA ASN A 5 18.68 -16.76 2.91
C ASN A 5 17.27 -16.67 3.52
N ASN A 6 16.65 -17.81 3.79
CA ASN A 6 15.44 -17.84 4.61
C ASN A 6 15.75 -17.44 6.04
N LEU A 7 14.86 -16.72 6.70
CA LEU A 7 15.07 -16.22 8.06
C LEU A 7 15.31 -17.34 9.08
N ASP A 8 14.61 -18.47 8.93
CA ASP A 8 14.73 -19.64 9.80
C ASP A 8 16.11 -20.33 9.76
N THR A 9 16.93 -20.01 8.77
CA THR A 9 18.32 -20.48 8.68
C THR A 9 19.30 -19.62 9.46
N LEU A 10 18.90 -18.42 9.89
CA LEU A 10 19.74 -17.45 10.58
C LEU A 10 19.88 -17.77 12.08
N THR A 11 21.05 -17.51 12.61
CA THR A 11 21.31 -17.73 14.06
C THR A 11 20.50 -16.78 14.92
N SER A 12 20.43 -15.53 14.55
CA SER A 12 19.65 -14.50 15.25
C SER A 12 18.14 -14.76 15.24
N PHE A 13 17.61 -15.43 14.21
CA PHE A 13 16.22 -15.87 14.21
C PHE A 13 15.97 -16.91 15.31
N LYS A 14 16.85 -17.88 15.46
CA LYS A 14 16.77 -18.89 16.53
C LYS A 14 16.96 -18.28 17.93
N GLU A 15 17.80 -17.25 18.05
CA GLU A 15 17.92 -16.49 19.29
C GLU A 15 16.59 -15.77 19.61
N LEU A 16 15.96 -15.14 18.63
CA LEU A 16 14.67 -14.45 18.79
C LEU A 16 13.55 -15.42 19.23
N GLU A 17 13.51 -16.63 18.67
CA GLU A 17 12.52 -17.66 19.07
C GLU A 17 12.62 -18.04 20.55
N ASN A 18 13.82 -17.92 21.15
CA ASN A 18 14.09 -18.25 22.56
C ASN A 18 13.96 -17.05 23.50
N VAL A 19 13.66 -15.84 23.01
CA VAL A 19 13.43 -14.68 23.87
C VAL A 19 12.14 -14.85 24.65
N GLU A 20 12.17 -14.58 25.95
CA GLU A 20 10.99 -14.62 26.82
C GLU A 20 9.90 -13.66 26.30
N ARG A 21 8.68 -14.15 26.24
CA ARG A 21 7.53 -13.35 25.79
C ARG A 21 7.17 -12.28 26.82
N VAL A 22 6.92 -11.07 26.34
CA VAL A 22 6.49 -9.96 27.18
C VAL A 22 5.05 -10.17 27.65
N ASP A 23 4.83 -10.15 28.94
CA ASP A 23 3.48 -10.11 29.53
C ASP A 23 2.93 -8.67 29.39
N LEU A 24 2.13 -8.46 28.37
CA LEU A 24 1.55 -7.15 28.08
C LEU A 24 0.60 -6.66 29.16
N VAL A 25 -0.06 -7.55 29.89
CA VAL A 25 -0.97 -7.14 30.98
C VAL A 25 -0.17 -6.47 32.08
N LYS A 26 0.97 -7.05 32.47
CA LYS A 26 1.89 -6.46 33.44
C LYS A 26 2.57 -5.20 32.91
N ALA A 27 3.06 -5.25 31.65
CA ALA A 27 3.78 -4.14 31.04
C ALA A 27 2.92 -2.90 30.83
N MET A 28 1.61 -3.05 30.68
CA MET A 28 0.64 -1.97 30.46
C MET A 28 -0.11 -1.57 31.74
N ALA A 29 0.20 -2.17 32.90
CA ALA A 29 -0.50 -1.90 34.13
C ALA A 29 0.01 -0.62 34.82
N GLY A 30 -0.93 0.17 35.39
CA GLY A 30 -0.61 1.33 36.23
C GLY A 30 0.23 2.41 35.52
N GLU A 31 1.13 3.03 36.28
CA GLU A 31 2.02 4.10 35.78
C GLU A 31 2.99 3.57 34.70
N ASN A 32 3.40 2.30 34.77
CA ASN A 32 4.26 1.69 33.78
C ASN A 32 3.64 1.70 32.37
N GLY A 33 2.33 1.53 32.26
CA GLY A 33 1.61 1.59 30.99
C GLY A 33 1.70 2.96 30.32
N ALA A 34 1.53 4.04 31.10
CA ALA A 34 1.64 5.39 30.57
C ALA A 34 3.07 5.73 30.10
N GLU A 35 4.06 5.32 30.88
CA GLU A 35 5.47 5.48 30.51
C GLU A 35 5.83 4.65 29.28
N ARG A 36 5.36 3.41 29.20
CA ARG A 36 5.54 2.56 28.05
C ARG A 36 4.95 3.16 26.76
N VAL A 37 3.73 3.70 26.81
CA VAL A 37 3.12 4.37 25.66
C VAL A 37 3.96 5.55 25.19
N LYS A 38 4.57 6.27 26.09
CA LYS A 38 5.46 7.39 25.76
C LYS A 38 6.78 6.94 25.15
N ASN A 39 7.41 5.89 25.70
CA ASN A 39 8.76 5.46 25.36
C ASN A 39 8.80 4.55 24.14
N TYR A 40 7.74 3.75 23.90
CA TYR A 40 7.65 2.84 22.74
C TYR A 40 6.98 3.51 21.55
N SER A 41 7.61 4.58 21.08
CA SER A 41 7.08 5.46 20.06
C SER A 41 8.20 5.99 19.18
N ILE A 42 8.00 5.98 17.87
CA ILE A 42 8.98 6.45 16.88
C ILE A 42 8.34 7.50 16.00
N PRO A 43 8.94 8.68 15.83
CA PRO A 43 8.46 9.67 14.88
C PRO A 43 8.61 9.13 13.45
N MET A 44 7.60 9.38 12.64
CA MET A 44 7.57 9.05 11.23
C MET A 44 7.48 10.33 10.39
N ALA A 45 7.35 10.19 9.07
CA ALA A 45 7.15 11.33 8.18
C ALA A 45 5.78 12.01 8.39
N GLU A 46 5.67 13.28 7.97
CA GLU A 46 4.42 14.05 7.95
C GLU A 46 3.69 14.16 9.30
N GLY A 47 4.44 14.20 10.39
CA GLY A 47 3.88 14.34 11.74
C GLY A 47 3.23 13.07 12.29
N LEU A 48 3.34 11.95 11.58
CA LEU A 48 2.90 10.64 12.08
C LEU A 48 3.86 10.11 13.14
N THR A 49 3.32 9.34 14.07
CA THR A 49 4.10 8.62 15.08
C THR A 49 3.68 7.16 15.07
N TYR A 50 4.65 6.27 14.95
CA TYR A 50 4.40 4.84 15.15
C TYR A 50 4.55 4.48 16.61
N ASN A 51 3.44 4.15 17.26
CA ASN A 51 3.44 3.66 18.64
C ASN A 51 3.30 2.14 18.67
N TYR A 52 4.26 1.48 19.31
CA TYR A 52 4.30 0.03 19.40
C TYR A 52 4.22 -0.50 20.84
N ALA A 53 3.74 0.33 21.78
CA ALA A 53 3.60 -0.05 23.18
C ALA A 53 2.74 -1.31 23.40
N ALA A 54 1.72 -1.52 22.56
CA ALA A 54 0.85 -2.69 22.61
C ALA A 54 1.41 -3.94 21.88
N LYS A 55 2.66 -3.90 21.40
CA LYS A 55 3.35 -5.08 20.87
C LYS A 55 4.04 -5.85 21.98
N GLN A 56 4.22 -7.16 21.80
CA GLN A 56 4.97 -8.02 22.72
C GLN A 56 6.49 -7.83 22.57
N VAL A 57 6.94 -6.61 22.78
CA VAL A 57 8.35 -6.22 22.69
C VAL A 57 8.80 -5.52 23.97
N ASP A 58 10.02 -5.75 24.34
CA ASP A 58 10.79 -5.01 25.33
C ASP A 58 12.20 -4.77 24.78
N ASP A 59 13.09 -4.21 25.56
CA ASP A 59 14.45 -3.91 25.12
C ASP A 59 15.24 -5.18 24.72
N LYS A 60 14.93 -6.33 25.32
CA LYS A 60 15.57 -7.61 24.95
C LYS A 60 15.08 -8.09 23.59
N VAL A 61 13.77 -8.03 23.36
CA VAL A 61 13.17 -8.37 22.06
C VAL A 61 13.66 -7.38 20.98
N LEU A 62 13.71 -6.09 21.27
CA LEU A 62 14.24 -5.09 20.33
C LEU A 62 15.70 -5.35 19.97
N ALA A 63 16.54 -5.69 20.95
CA ALA A 63 17.93 -6.05 20.70
C ALA A 63 18.06 -7.32 19.85
N ALA A 64 17.21 -8.33 20.06
CA ALA A 64 17.20 -9.55 19.24
C ALA A 64 16.72 -9.26 17.81
N LEU A 65 15.70 -8.41 17.65
CA LEU A 65 15.23 -7.96 16.33
C LEU A 65 16.29 -7.15 15.58
N ALA A 66 17.05 -6.30 16.27
CA ALA A 66 18.16 -5.55 15.65
C ALA A 66 19.24 -6.52 15.13
N LYS A 67 19.65 -7.51 15.93
CA LYS A 67 20.59 -8.55 15.46
C LYS A 67 20.07 -9.31 14.26
N LEU A 68 18.76 -9.64 14.24
CA LEU A 68 18.15 -10.30 13.10
C LEU A 68 18.15 -9.42 11.87
N ALA A 69 17.87 -8.14 12.02
CA ALA A 69 17.90 -7.18 10.92
C ALA A 69 19.31 -7.07 10.30
N ASP A 70 20.33 -7.01 11.15
CA ASP A 70 21.74 -6.96 10.73
C ASP A 70 22.17 -8.25 10.01
N GLU A 71 21.92 -9.43 10.63
CA GLU A 71 22.28 -10.71 10.01
C GLU A 71 21.50 -10.97 8.71
N ALA A 72 20.25 -10.55 8.65
CA ALA A 72 19.41 -10.65 7.46
C ALA A 72 19.76 -9.61 6.39
N GLN A 73 20.66 -8.67 6.66
CA GLN A 73 21.02 -7.56 5.76
C GLN A 73 19.76 -6.74 5.34
N LEU A 74 18.92 -6.40 6.32
CA LEU A 74 17.61 -5.78 6.03
C LEU A 74 17.76 -4.42 5.34
N THR A 75 18.71 -3.59 5.79
CA THR A 75 18.93 -2.25 5.23
C THR A 75 19.45 -2.34 3.80
N GLU A 76 20.45 -3.20 3.56
CA GLU A 76 21.03 -3.41 2.23
C GLU A 76 19.99 -3.99 1.24
N LYS A 77 19.13 -4.88 1.72
CA LYS A 77 18.03 -5.43 0.90
C LYS A 77 16.97 -4.39 0.59
N PHE A 78 16.69 -3.50 1.53
CA PHE A 78 15.78 -2.39 1.28
C PHE A 78 16.37 -1.40 0.26
N GLU A 79 17.67 -1.09 0.36
CA GLU A 79 18.37 -0.26 -0.62
C GLU A 79 18.37 -0.91 -2.00
N ALA A 80 18.61 -2.22 -2.09
CA ALA A 80 18.53 -2.98 -3.34
C ALA A 80 17.14 -2.89 -3.98
N LEU A 81 16.07 -3.06 -3.17
CA LEU A 81 14.69 -2.85 -3.61
C LEU A 81 14.48 -1.44 -4.15
N TYR A 82 14.93 -0.45 -3.38
CA TYR A 82 14.72 0.96 -3.68
C TYR A 82 15.45 1.38 -4.96
N ASN A 83 16.62 0.82 -5.19
CA ASN A 83 17.45 1.08 -6.38
C ASN A 83 17.08 0.20 -7.58
N GLY A 84 16.05 -0.63 -7.47
CA GLY A 84 15.53 -1.42 -8.58
C GLY A 84 16.36 -2.64 -8.94
N GLU A 85 17.02 -3.26 -7.98
CA GLU A 85 17.61 -4.57 -8.19
C GLU A 85 16.53 -5.66 -8.28
N VAL A 86 16.86 -6.78 -8.92
CA VAL A 86 15.96 -7.95 -8.98
C VAL A 86 15.95 -8.63 -7.61
N ILE A 87 14.97 -8.26 -6.78
CA ILE A 87 14.81 -8.83 -5.43
C ILE A 87 13.79 -9.96 -5.36
N ASN A 88 12.83 -10.01 -6.25
CA ASN A 88 11.95 -11.17 -6.40
C ASN A 88 12.66 -12.21 -7.27
N THR A 89 13.51 -13.01 -6.64
CA THR A 89 14.35 -14.01 -7.32
C THR A 89 13.54 -15.17 -7.90
N GLY A 90 12.36 -15.47 -7.33
CA GLY A 90 11.46 -16.52 -7.82
C GLY A 90 10.87 -16.20 -9.19
N GLU A 91 10.40 -14.98 -9.37
CA GLU A 91 9.81 -14.49 -10.63
C GLU A 91 10.80 -13.69 -11.49
N LYS A 92 12.01 -13.46 -11.01
CA LYS A 92 13.06 -12.62 -11.64
C LYS A 92 12.55 -11.22 -11.97
N ARG A 93 11.87 -10.59 -11.00
CA ARG A 93 11.27 -9.25 -11.16
C ARG A 93 11.84 -8.21 -10.21
N LEU A 94 11.80 -6.98 -10.67
CA LEU A 94 11.93 -5.78 -9.86
C LEU A 94 10.67 -5.61 -8.99
N VAL A 95 10.78 -4.88 -7.87
CA VAL A 95 9.65 -4.48 -7.04
C VAL A 95 9.68 -2.95 -6.91
N LEU A 96 8.89 -2.27 -7.74
CA LEU A 96 9.00 -0.83 -7.97
C LEU A 96 7.79 -0.02 -7.47
N HIS A 97 6.97 -0.56 -6.58
CA HIS A 97 5.75 0.11 -6.10
C HIS A 97 6.01 1.48 -5.46
N HIS A 98 7.19 1.70 -4.88
CA HIS A 98 7.58 2.98 -4.30
C HIS A 98 7.67 4.10 -5.33
N MET A 99 7.92 3.80 -6.60
CA MET A 99 8.02 4.81 -7.67
C MET A 99 6.68 5.49 -8.01
N THR A 100 5.56 4.93 -7.56
CA THR A 100 4.24 5.58 -7.67
C THR A 100 3.98 6.60 -6.57
N ARG A 101 4.88 6.71 -5.58
CA ARG A 101 4.74 7.57 -4.39
C ARG A 101 5.80 8.66 -4.29
N GLY A 102 6.39 9.02 -5.40
CA GLY A 102 7.41 10.06 -5.47
C GLY A 102 8.62 9.63 -6.30
N GLN A 103 9.39 10.61 -6.71
CA GLN A 103 10.54 10.42 -7.61
C GLN A 103 11.86 10.60 -6.83
N LEU A 104 12.02 9.79 -5.78
CA LEU A 104 13.24 9.78 -4.95
C LEU A 104 14.22 8.71 -5.46
N GLY A 105 15.52 9.00 -5.36
CA GLY A 105 16.61 8.11 -5.74
C GLY A 105 17.05 8.25 -7.21
N GLU A 106 17.97 7.40 -7.60
CA GLU A 106 18.58 7.39 -8.94
C GLU A 106 17.65 6.77 -10.00
N ALA A 107 18.01 6.92 -11.27
CA ALA A 107 17.34 6.26 -12.38
C ALA A 107 17.37 4.73 -12.21
N VAL A 108 16.29 4.07 -12.59
CA VAL A 108 16.20 2.60 -12.59
C VAL A 108 15.94 2.14 -14.02
N GLU A 109 16.98 1.67 -14.66
CA GLU A 109 16.92 1.15 -16.04
C GLU A 109 16.53 -0.34 -16.03
N ALA A 110 15.46 -0.68 -16.73
CA ALA A 110 15.09 -2.07 -16.97
C ALA A 110 14.45 -2.19 -18.36
N ASP A 111 14.86 -3.21 -19.11
CA ASP A 111 14.42 -3.48 -20.49
C ASP A 111 14.59 -2.27 -21.43
N GLY A 112 15.65 -1.48 -21.22
CA GLY A 112 15.95 -0.28 -21.99
C GLY A 112 15.03 0.92 -21.71
N VAL A 113 14.32 0.89 -20.58
CA VAL A 113 13.39 1.95 -20.16
C VAL A 113 13.75 2.44 -18.77
N ASP A 114 13.89 3.75 -18.59
CA ASP A 114 13.94 4.37 -17.27
C ASP A 114 12.55 4.24 -16.60
N LYS A 115 12.49 3.41 -15.58
CA LYS A 115 11.22 3.11 -14.88
C LYS A 115 10.66 4.32 -14.11
N ARG A 116 11.50 5.23 -13.64
CA ARG A 116 11.01 6.46 -12.97
C ARG A 116 10.25 7.36 -13.93
N THR A 117 10.84 7.64 -15.08
CA THR A 117 10.19 8.38 -16.16
C THR A 117 8.90 7.68 -16.60
N PHE A 118 8.96 6.35 -16.82
CA PHE A 118 7.79 5.56 -17.19
C PHE A 118 6.63 5.72 -16.19
N TYR A 119 6.88 5.59 -14.88
CA TYR A 119 5.81 5.72 -13.88
C TYR A 119 5.24 7.13 -13.82
N THR A 120 6.05 8.16 -13.98
CA THR A 120 5.60 9.56 -14.04
C THR A 120 4.70 9.79 -15.25
N GLU A 121 5.08 9.29 -16.41
CA GLU A 121 4.27 9.38 -17.64
C GLU A 121 2.95 8.61 -17.51
N GLN A 122 2.95 7.42 -16.89
CA GLN A 122 1.71 6.68 -16.66
C GLN A 122 0.76 7.43 -15.71
N GLN A 123 1.28 8.04 -14.64
CA GLN A 123 0.46 8.88 -13.75
C GLN A 123 -0.13 10.07 -14.49
N ALA A 124 0.64 10.73 -15.37
CA ALA A 124 0.14 11.83 -16.20
C ALA A 124 -0.97 11.37 -17.16
N LYS A 125 -0.80 10.20 -17.80
CA LYS A 125 -1.85 9.61 -18.69
C LYS A 125 -3.13 9.29 -17.94
N ILE A 126 -3.02 8.74 -16.72
CA ILE A 126 -4.18 8.44 -15.86
C ILE A 126 -4.92 9.73 -15.50
N ALA A 127 -4.19 10.77 -15.11
CA ALA A 127 -4.78 12.07 -14.78
C ALA A 127 -5.47 12.72 -16.00
N ASP A 128 -4.84 12.70 -17.16
CA ASP A 128 -5.40 13.22 -18.41
C ASP A 128 -6.69 12.49 -18.78
N PHE A 129 -6.68 11.15 -18.76
CA PHE A 129 -7.86 10.34 -19.04
C PHE A 129 -9.01 10.66 -18.07
N ALA A 130 -8.76 10.67 -16.77
CA ALA A 130 -9.77 10.97 -15.76
C ALA A 130 -10.36 12.39 -15.96
N ASN A 131 -9.53 13.39 -16.22
CA ASN A 131 -9.96 14.76 -16.48
C ASN A 131 -10.85 14.85 -17.74
N LYS A 132 -10.50 14.17 -18.81
CA LYS A 132 -11.29 14.13 -20.05
C LYS A 132 -12.65 13.46 -19.86
N VAL A 133 -12.71 12.35 -19.10
CA VAL A 133 -13.98 11.72 -18.72
C VAL A 133 -14.84 12.68 -17.89
N HIS A 134 -14.28 13.32 -16.87
CA HIS A 134 -14.99 14.29 -16.04
C HIS A 134 -15.48 15.53 -16.80
N ALA A 135 -14.72 16.00 -17.79
CA ALA A 135 -15.10 17.10 -18.65
C ALA A 135 -16.21 16.69 -19.67
N GLY A 136 -16.32 15.39 -19.96
CA GLY A 136 -17.19 14.86 -21.02
C GLY A 136 -16.58 15.00 -22.39
N GLU A 137 -15.28 15.03 -22.49
CA GLU A 137 -14.54 14.95 -23.75
C GLU A 137 -14.45 13.49 -24.23
N ILE A 138 -14.42 12.55 -23.28
CA ILE A 138 -14.59 11.12 -23.53
C ILE A 138 -16.04 10.78 -23.21
N THR A 139 -16.76 10.26 -24.17
CA THR A 139 -18.19 9.97 -24.12
C THR A 139 -18.48 8.52 -24.51
N ASN A 140 -19.71 8.08 -24.28
CA ASN A 140 -20.22 6.81 -24.80
C ASN A 140 -20.46 6.86 -26.33
N GLY A 141 -20.90 5.75 -26.90
CA GLY A 141 -21.16 5.66 -28.36
C GLY A 141 -22.28 6.58 -28.89
N ALA A 142 -23.10 7.13 -28.01
CA ALA A 142 -24.14 8.11 -28.34
C ALA A 142 -23.67 9.57 -28.16
N GLY A 143 -22.43 9.80 -27.73
CA GLY A 143 -21.92 11.16 -27.47
C GLY A 143 -22.31 11.70 -26.09
N GLU A 144 -22.72 10.84 -25.15
CA GLU A 144 -23.20 11.21 -23.82
C GLU A 144 -22.16 10.96 -22.76
N LYS A 145 -22.18 11.75 -21.68
CA LYS A 145 -21.22 11.65 -20.59
C LYS A 145 -21.39 10.38 -19.77
N PHE A 146 -20.28 9.85 -19.32
CA PHE A 146 -20.28 8.83 -18.27
C PHE A 146 -20.61 9.45 -16.90
N THR A 147 -21.47 8.79 -16.15
CA THR A 147 -21.89 9.20 -14.80
C THR A 147 -21.51 8.21 -13.71
N THR A 148 -21.18 6.98 -14.10
CA THR A 148 -20.87 5.90 -13.18
C THR A 148 -19.56 5.23 -13.58
N VAL A 149 -18.72 4.93 -12.58
CA VAL A 149 -17.55 4.07 -12.75
C VAL A 149 -17.82 2.74 -12.04
N VAL A 150 -17.56 1.62 -12.73
CA VAL A 150 -17.67 0.27 -12.16
C VAL A 150 -16.28 -0.29 -11.95
N GLN A 151 -15.86 -0.33 -10.69
CA GLN A 151 -14.60 -0.93 -10.29
C GLN A 151 -14.77 -2.43 -10.12
N ILE A 152 -14.09 -3.20 -10.97
CA ILE A 152 -14.07 -4.66 -10.88
C ILE A 152 -12.73 -5.10 -10.30
N GLY A 153 -12.76 -5.75 -9.15
CA GLY A 153 -11.53 -6.23 -8.53
C GLY A 153 -11.78 -6.95 -7.22
N ILE A 154 -10.85 -7.83 -6.85
CA ILE A 154 -10.91 -8.64 -5.64
C ILE A 154 -9.71 -8.27 -4.76
N GLY A 155 -9.93 -8.20 -3.44
CA GLY A 155 -8.89 -7.90 -2.46
C GLY A 155 -8.27 -6.51 -2.68
N GLY A 156 -6.97 -6.45 -2.97
CA GLY A 156 -6.25 -5.20 -3.16
C GLY A 156 -6.75 -4.34 -4.32
N SER A 157 -7.34 -4.95 -5.33
CA SER A 157 -7.94 -4.22 -6.45
C SER A 157 -9.32 -3.63 -6.14
N ASP A 158 -9.98 -4.04 -5.06
CA ASP A 158 -11.24 -3.50 -4.57
C ASP A 158 -11.03 -2.58 -3.35
N LEU A 159 -10.38 -3.08 -2.31
CA LEU A 159 -10.36 -2.44 -0.99
C LEU A 159 -9.73 -1.03 -1.01
N GLY A 160 -8.64 -0.83 -1.74
CA GLY A 160 -7.98 0.47 -1.86
C GLY A 160 -8.87 1.51 -2.54
N PRO A 161 -9.29 1.30 -3.79
CA PRO A 161 -10.17 2.22 -4.52
C PRO A 161 -11.50 2.48 -3.78
N ARG A 162 -12.13 1.44 -3.25
CA ARG A 162 -13.38 1.55 -2.47
C ARG A 162 -13.19 2.39 -1.20
N ALA A 163 -12.14 2.15 -0.44
CA ALA A 163 -11.85 2.90 0.79
C ALA A 163 -11.65 4.38 0.50
N MET A 164 -10.91 4.73 -0.56
CA MET A 164 -10.68 6.12 -0.97
C MET A 164 -11.98 6.79 -1.43
N TYR A 165 -12.79 6.10 -2.25
CA TYR A 165 -14.05 6.63 -2.69
C TYR A 165 -15.01 6.91 -1.51
N LEU A 166 -15.24 5.92 -0.64
CA LEU A 166 -16.13 6.06 0.51
C LEU A 166 -15.67 7.13 1.51
N ALA A 167 -14.36 7.28 1.69
CA ALA A 167 -13.79 8.31 2.56
C ALA A 167 -14.04 9.73 2.02
N LEU A 168 -14.05 9.91 0.70
CA LEU A 168 -14.09 11.22 0.06
C LEU A 168 -15.46 11.58 -0.53
N GLU A 169 -16.35 10.62 -0.76
CA GLU A 169 -17.64 10.83 -1.44
C GLU A 169 -18.47 11.94 -0.79
N ASN A 170 -18.70 11.85 0.51
CA ASN A 170 -19.51 12.85 1.24
C ASN A 170 -18.84 14.23 1.25
N TRP A 171 -17.51 14.25 1.37
CA TRP A 171 -16.76 15.48 1.29
C TRP A 171 -16.86 16.12 -0.10
N ALA A 172 -16.72 15.33 -1.16
CA ALA A 172 -16.86 15.80 -2.53
C ALA A 172 -18.27 16.34 -2.83
N LYS A 173 -19.32 15.64 -2.37
CA LYS A 173 -20.70 16.10 -2.51
C LYS A 173 -20.94 17.41 -1.77
N LYS A 174 -20.42 17.56 -0.56
CA LYS A 174 -20.57 18.79 0.24
C LYS A 174 -19.84 19.99 -0.37
N ASN A 175 -18.77 19.77 -1.10
CA ASN A 175 -17.95 20.83 -1.71
C ASN A 175 -18.19 21.01 -3.23
N ASP A 176 -19.26 20.42 -3.78
CA ASP A 176 -19.62 20.49 -5.19
C ASP A 176 -18.52 20.04 -6.16
N THR A 177 -17.68 19.12 -5.70
CA THR A 177 -16.58 18.52 -6.49
C THR A 177 -16.87 17.09 -6.93
N PHE A 178 -18.02 16.54 -6.54
CA PHE A 178 -18.43 15.19 -6.92
C PHE A 178 -18.63 15.07 -8.43
N LYS A 179 -18.06 14.03 -9.04
CA LYS A 179 -18.06 13.86 -10.50
C LYS A 179 -18.86 12.65 -10.97
N MET A 180 -18.63 11.49 -10.33
CA MET A 180 -19.19 10.22 -10.77
C MET A 180 -19.55 9.35 -9.58
N GLU A 181 -20.60 8.54 -9.72
CA GLU A 181 -20.84 7.45 -8.79
C GLU A 181 -19.86 6.31 -9.02
N ALA A 182 -19.46 5.63 -7.94
CA ALA A 182 -18.71 4.38 -8.05
C ALA A 182 -19.54 3.19 -7.58
N LYS A 183 -19.48 2.11 -8.33
CA LYS A 183 -20.00 0.79 -7.97
C LYS A 183 -18.88 -0.21 -7.98
N PHE A 184 -19.01 -1.24 -7.17
CA PHE A 184 -17.91 -2.17 -6.92
C PHE A 184 -18.39 -3.61 -7.10
N ILE A 185 -17.77 -4.33 -8.02
CA ILE A 185 -17.91 -5.78 -8.17
C ILE A 185 -16.66 -6.41 -7.55
N SER A 186 -16.80 -6.98 -6.38
CA SER A 186 -15.67 -7.42 -5.56
C SER A 186 -15.56 -8.93 -5.42
N ASN A 187 -16.42 -9.68 -6.11
CA ASN A 187 -16.46 -11.12 -6.05
C ASN A 187 -16.61 -11.74 -7.46
N VAL A 188 -16.24 -13.02 -7.56
CA VAL A 188 -16.50 -13.82 -8.78
C VAL A 188 -17.93 -14.36 -8.82
N ASP A 189 -18.74 -14.09 -7.79
CA ASP A 189 -20.13 -14.47 -7.71
C ASP A 189 -20.96 -13.73 -8.78
N PRO A 190 -21.64 -14.45 -9.68
CA PRO A 190 -22.46 -13.81 -10.71
C PRO A 190 -23.61 -12.99 -10.16
N ASP A 191 -24.12 -13.32 -8.96
CA ASP A 191 -25.19 -12.57 -8.32
C ASP A 191 -24.72 -11.20 -7.83
N ASP A 192 -23.46 -11.08 -7.33
CA ASP A 192 -22.85 -9.80 -6.99
C ASP A 192 -22.73 -8.89 -8.24
N ALA A 193 -22.22 -9.44 -9.33
CA ALA A 193 -22.11 -8.72 -10.61
C ALA A 193 -23.51 -8.31 -11.14
N ALA A 194 -24.47 -9.21 -11.12
CA ALA A 194 -25.83 -8.95 -11.57
C ALA A 194 -26.53 -7.88 -10.73
N ALA A 195 -26.34 -7.89 -9.41
CA ALA A 195 -26.91 -6.87 -8.52
C ALA A 195 -26.37 -5.47 -8.85
N VAL A 196 -25.07 -5.35 -9.12
CA VAL A 196 -24.46 -4.08 -9.52
C VAL A 196 -24.98 -3.64 -10.89
N LEU A 197 -24.91 -4.50 -11.91
CA LEU A 197 -25.31 -4.17 -13.28
C LEU A 197 -26.78 -3.79 -13.40
N ASN A 198 -27.66 -4.44 -12.62
CA ASN A 198 -29.09 -4.10 -12.57
C ASN A 198 -29.39 -2.79 -11.83
N SER A 199 -28.43 -2.24 -11.08
CA SER A 199 -28.58 -1.00 -10.30
C SER A 199 -28.11 0.26 -11.01
N ILE A 200 -27.52 0.15 -12.20
CA ILE A 200 -26.89 1.24 -12.94
C ILE A 200 -27.43 1.37 -14.35
N ASP A 201 -27.20 2.52 -14.97
CA ASP A 201 -27.33 2.68 -16.42
C ASP A 201 -25.99 2.29 -17.07
N VAL A 202 -25.97 1.10 -17.67
CA VAL A 202 -24.77 0.52 -18.30
C VAL A 202 -24.29 1.39 -19.47
N ALA A 203 -25.19 2.07 -20.19
CA ALA A 203 -24.81 2.94 -21.31
C ALA A 203 -23.98 4.15 -20.84
N HIS A 204 -24.18 4.62 -19.62
CA HIS A 204 -23.47 5.75 -19.02
C HIS A 204 -22.42 5.32 -17.99
N SER A 205 -22.00 4.06 -18.04
CA SER A 205 -20.99 3.48 -17.14
C SER A 205 -19.66 3.20 -17.85
N ILE A 206 -18.55 3.30 -17.11
CA ILE A 206 -17.19 3.03 -17.60
C ILE A 206 -16.48 2.12 -16.61
#